data_8164ca5237e79aa38b196021957e5be6
#
_entry.id   8164ca5237e79aa38b196021957e5be6
#
_cell.length_a   1.000
_cell.length_b   1.000
_cell.length_c   1.000
_cell.angle_alpha   90.00
_cell.angle_beta   90.00
_cell.angle_gamma   90.00
#
_symmetry.space_group_name_H-M   'P 1'
#
loop_
_entity.id
_entity.type
_entity.pdbx_description
1 polymer ?
#
loop_
_entity_poly.entity_id
_entity_poly.type
_entity_poly.pdbx_seq_one_letter_code
_entity_poly.pdbx_strand_id
1 'polypeptide(L)'
;MRILRSLPALITAMALLILAVPAPALAQFTVGIGFTVGAPPPPLPYYSQPPCPYPNYQWTPGYWAWGQGGYYWVPGTWVAPPTVGLYWTPGYWGYGNGGYGWNGGYWGSSVGFYGGVNYGYGYSGSGF
;
A
#
# COMPACT_ATOMS: atom_id res chain seq x y z
N MET A 1 -20.49 42.03 22.84
CA MET A 1 -19.10 42.26 22.40
C MET A 1 -18.14 41.17 22.88
N ARG A 2 -18.24 40.73 24.12
CA ARG A 2 -17.35 39.64 24.62
C ARG A 2 -17.57 38.29 23.96
N ILE A 3 -18.79 37.98 23.53
CA ILE A 3 -19.15 36.72 22.87
C ILE A 3 -18.56 36.62 21.45
N LEU A 4 -18.43 37.77 20.76
CA LEU A 4 -17.85 37.82 19.41
C LEU A 4 -16.35 37.60 19.37
N ARG A 5 -15.64 37.78 20.50
CA ARG A 5 -14.19 37.56 20.58
C ARG A 5 -13.80 36.10 20.77
N SER A 6 -14.69 35.25 21.27
CA SER A 6 -14.40 33.84 21.50
C SER A 6 -14.71 32.97 20.27
N LEU A 7 -15.61 33.39 19.38
CA LEU A 7 -15.95 32.65 18.17
C LEU A 7 -14.79 32.42 17.21
N PRO A 8 -13.93 33.42 16.92
CA PRO A 8 -12.79 33.19 16.01
C PRO A 8 -11.78 32.18 16.57
N ALA A 9 -11.58 32.14 17.86
CA ALA A 9 -10.65 31.20 18.48
C ALA A 9 -11.16 29.74 18.37
N LEU A 10 -12.43 29.51 18.52
CA LEU A 10 -13.03 28.18 18.37
C LEU A 10 -12.94 27.68 16.92
N ILE A 11 -13.21 28.52 15.95
CA ILE A 11 -13.10 28.19 14.53
C ILE A 11 -11.66 27.85 14.17
N THR A 12 -10.68 28.57 14.70
CA THR A 12 -9.27 28.31 14.46
C THR A 12 -8.84 26.97 15.04
N ALA A 13 -9.29 26.60 16.21
CA ALA A 13 -8.99 25.31 16.84
C ALA A 13 -9.58 24.13 16.04
N MET A 14 -10.80 24.24 15.54
CA MET A 14 -11.40 23.22 14.68
C MET A 14 -10.69 23.07 13.35
N ALA A 15 -10.24 24.15 12.74
CA ALA A 15 -9.47 24.10 11.50
C ALA A 15 -8.16 23.35 11.67
N LEU A 16 -7.47 23.54 12.79
CA LEU A 16 -6.24 22.81 13.11
C LEU A 16 -6.47 21.31 13.28
N LEU A 17 -7.55 20.91 13.91
CA LEU A 17 -7.91 19.50 14.07
C LEU A 17 -8.22 18.83 12.72
N ILE A 18 -8.91 19.51 11.82
CA ILE A 18 -9.23 18.99 10.49
C ILE A 18 -7.97 18.82 9.65
N LEU A 19 -7.00 19.72 9.74
CA LEU A 19 -5.75 19.65 8.99
C LEU A 19 -4.80 18.57 9.51
N ALA A 20 -4.86 18.21 10.79
CA ALA A 20 -3.97 17.22 11.37
C ALA A 20 -4.37 15.77 11.03
N VAL A 21 -5.66 15.48 10.83
CA VAL A 21 -6.16 14.11 10.64
C VAL A 21 -5.94 13.57 9.22
N PRO A 22 -6.15 14.32 8.13
CA PRO A 22 -6.01 13.77 6.77
C PRO A 22 -4.57 13.68 6.26
N ALA A 23 -3.59 14.35 6.86
CA ALA A 23 -2.25 14.42 6.31
C ALA A 23 -1.55 13.05 6.16
N PRO A 24 -1.59 12.10 7.14
CA PRO A 24 -1.00 10.77 6.96
C PRO A 24 -1.69 9.94 5.89
N ALA A 25 -3.00 10.05 5.78
CA ALA A 25 -3.77 9.33 4.77
C ALA A 25 -3.48 9.85 3.36
N LEU A 26 -3.32 11.15 3.19
CA LEU A 26 -2.94 11.76 1.91
C LEU A 26 -1.55 11.34 1.45
N ALA A 27 -0.57 11.22 2.36
CA ALA A 27 0.77 10.77 2.03
C ALA A 27 0.79 9.33 1.52
N GLN A 28 -0.07 8.45 2.04
CA GLN A 28 -0.21 7.08 1.56
C GLN A 28 -0.91 6.99 0.21
N PHE A 29 -1.86 7.86 -0.06
CA PHE A 29 -2.59 7.88 -1.33
C PHE A 29 -1.75 8.38 -2.50
N THR A 30 -0.83 9.29 -2.27
CA THR A 30 -0.03 9.89 -3.34
C THR A 30 0.95 8.90 -3.97
N VAL A 31 1.33 7.82 -3.27
CA VAL A 31 2.29 6.82 -3.79
C VAL A 31 1.74 6.02 -4.98
N GLY A 32 0.41 5.90 -5.14
CA GLY A 32 -0.19 5.15 -6.24
C GLY A 32 -0.60 5.99 -7.45
N ILE A 33 -0.46 7.32 -7.42
CA ILE A 33 -1.06 8.21 -8.41
C ILE A 33 0.00 9.09 -9.07
N GLY A 34 0.61 8.55 -10.14
CA GLY A 34 1.48 9.35 -11.02
C GLY A 34 2.84 9.74 -10.45
N PHE A 35 3.21 9.23 -9.28
CA PHE A 35 4.53 9.43 -8.73
C PHE A 35 5.52 8.40 -9.24
N THR A 36 6.71 8.86 -9.62
CA THR A 36 7.83 7.97 -9.91
C THR A 36 8.96 8.24 -8.93
N VAL A 37 9.65 7.17 -8.55
CA VAL A 37 10.80 7.19 -7.68
C VAL A 37 12.04 6.92 -8.52
N GLY A 38 13.08 7.71 -8.37
CA GLY A 38 14.29 7.57 -9.19
C GLY A 38 15.12 6.33 -8.87
N ALA A 39 15.02 5.82 -7.64
CA ALA A 39 15.77 4.63 -7.21
C ALA A 39 14.88 3.39 -7.25
N PRO A 40 15.42 2.21 -7.64
CA PRO A 40 14.67 0.97 -7.57
C PRO A 40 14.38 0.58 -6.12
N PRO A 41 13.32 -0.22 -5.88
CA PRO A 41 13.11 -0.76 -4.55
C PRO A 41 14.26 -1.69 -4.18
N PRO A 42 14.57 -1.84 -2.87
CA PRO A 42 15.57 -2.80 -2.43
C PRO A 42 15.20 -4.23 -2.80
N PRO A 43 16.16 -5.17 -2.79
CA PRO A 43 15.84 -6.59 -2.94
C PRO A 43 14.84 -7.05 -1.88
N LEU A 44 13.99 -8.00 -2.24
CA LEU A 44 13.02 -8.57 -1.32
C LEU A 44 13.74 -9.30 -0.18
N PRO A 45 13.39 -9.04 1.08
CA PRO A 45 14.01 -9.73 2.19
C PRO A 45 13.53 -11.17 2.28
N TYR A 46 14.38 -12.05 2.80
CA TYR A 46 13.98 -13.40 3.16
C TYR A 46 13.21 -13.37 4.48
N TYR A 47 12.08 -14.07 4.50
CA TYR A 47 11.28 -14.20 5.71
C TYR A 47 10.52 -15.53 5.68
N SER A 48 10.12 -15.99 6.86
CA SER A 48 9.30 -17.20 6.97
C SER A 48 7.83 -16.84 6.85
N GLN A 49 7.11 -17.58 6.00
CA GLN A 49 5.65 -17.44 5.94
C GLN A 49 5.03 -18.14 7.14
N PRO A 50 4.28 -17.44 7.98
CA PRO A 50 3.57 -18.09 9.09
C PRO A 50 2.50 -19.04 8.56
N PRO A 51 2.07 -20.05 9.37
CA PRO A 51 1.01 -20.95 8.96
C PRO A 51 -0.30 -20.20 8.68
N CYS A 52 -1.08 -20.73 7.72
CA CYS A 52 -2.39 -20.16 7.41
C CYS A 52 -3.33 -20.28 8.63
N PRO A 53 -3.86 -19.17 9.15
CA PRO A 53 -4.63 -19.19 10.40
C PRO A 53 -6.05 -19.75 10.23
N TYR A 54 -6.64 -19.60 9.04
CA TYR A 54 -8.01 -20.00 8.78
C TYR A 54 -8.17 -20.53 7.37
N PRO A 55 -9.12 -21.46 7.11
CA PRO A 55 -9.42 -21.90 5.75
C PRO A 55 -9.77 -20.74 4.83
N ASN A 56 -9.42 -20.86 3.57
CA ASN A 56 -9.71 -19.88 2.51
C ASN A 56 -9.01 -18.54 2.63
N TYR A 57 -8.17 -18.32 3.64
CA TYR A 57 -7.32 -17.15 3.67
C TYR A 57 -6.26 -17.26 2.57
N GLN A 58 -5.87 -16.11 2.04
CA GLN A 58 -4.84 -16.02 1.02
C GLN A 58 -3.64 -15.24 1.52
N TRP A 59 -2.47 -15.69 1.11
CA TRP A 59 -1.24 -14.99 1.40
C TRP A 59 -1.13 -13.77 0.51
N THR A 60 -0.99 -12.60 1.14
CA THR A 60 -0.62 -11.36 0.47
C THR A 60 0.85 -11.11 0.78
N PRO A 61 1.75 -11.22 -0.21
CA PRO A 61 3.17 -11.12 0.07
C PRO A 61 3.55 -9.73 0.53
N GLY A 62 4.62 -9.64 1.32
CA GLY A 62 5.19 -8.37 1.72
C GLY A 62 5.72 -7.59 0.51
N TYR A 63 5.84 -6.29 0.68
CA TYR A 63 6.28 -5.41 -0.39
C TYR A 63 6.97 -4.17 0.15
N TRP A 64 7.73 -3.50 -0.70
CA TRP A 64 8.30 -2.22 -0.38
C TRP A 64 7.28 -1.12 -0.67
N ALA A 65 7.00 -0.31 0.33
CA ALA A 65 6.21 0.90 0.19
C ALA A 65 7.11 2.12 0.17
N TRP A 66 6.60 3.23 -0.30
CA TRP A 66 7.33 4.49 -0.34
C TRP A 66 6.71 5.49 0.63
N GLY A 67 7.56 6.10 1.45
CA GLY A 67 7.14 7.13 2.41
C GLY A 67 8.14 8.26 2.48
N GLN A 68 8.00 9.11 3.48
CA GLN A 68 8.85 10.30 3.63
C GLN A 68 10.33 9.97 3.81
N GLY A 69 10.65 8.84 4.43
CA GLY A 69 12.01 8.38 4.64
C GLY A 69 12.57 7.49 3.55
N GLY A 70 11.83 7.27 2.47
CA GLY A 70 12.20 6.37 1.39
C GLY A 70 11.40 5.06 1.42
N TYR A 71 11.98 4.01 0.85
CA TYR A 71 11.35 2.69 0.89
C TYR A 71 11.28 2.14 2.30
N TYR A 72 10.14 1.55 2.65
CA TYR A 72 10.00 0.80 3.90
C TYR A 72 9.25 -0.51 3.65
N TRP A 73 9.59 -1.53 4.43
CA TRP A 73 9.05 -2.87 4.25
C TRP A 73 7.69 -3.01 4.92
N VAL A 74 6.72 -3.50 4.15
CA VAL A 74 5.40 -3.91 4.66
C VAL A 74 5.37 -5.43 4.67
N PRO A 75 5.28 -6.07 5.85
CA PRO A 75 5.29 -7.52 5.92
C PRO A 75 4.09 -8.15 5.23
N GLY A 76 4.29 -9.37 4.70
CA GLY A 76 3.20 -10.16 4.18
C GLY A 76 2.23 -10.61 5.28
N THR A 77 1.01 -10.88 4.91
CA THR A 77 -0.02 -11.31 5.85
C THR A 77 -1.05 -12.20 5.17
N TRP A 78 -1.72 -13.03 5.97
CA TRP A 78 -2.87 -13.81 5.53
C TRP A 78 -4.13 -12.95 5.59
N VAL A 79 -4.91 -12.96 4.53
CA VAL A 79 -6.10 -12.12 4.39
C VAL A 79 -7.26 -12.95 3.88
N ALA A 80 -8.43 -12.75 4.48
CA ALA A 80 -9.66 -13.31 3.94
C ALA A 80 -10.02 -12.55 2.65
N PRO A 81 -10.29 -13.24 1.54
CA PRO A 81 -10.76 -12.55 0.35
C PRO A 81 -12.11 -11.88 0.62
N PRO A 82 -12.40 -10.74 -0.04
CA PRO A 82 -13.69 -10.04 0.15
C PRO A 82 -14.90 -10.93 -0.22
N THR A 83 -14.69 -11.83 -1.15
CA THR A 83 -15.67 -12.84 -1.58
C THR A 83 -14.93 -14.14 -1.82
N VAL A 84 -15.52 -15.26 -1.41
CA VAL A 84 -14.93 -16.57 -1.64
C VAL A 84 -14.72 -16.81 -3.13
N GLY A 85 -13.54 -17.31 -3.49
CA GLY A 85 -13.16 -17.56 -4.88
C GLY A 85 -12.39 -16.42 -5.54
N LEU A 86 -12.15 -15.32 -4.85
CA LEU A 86 -11.27 -14.28 -5.35
C LEU A 86 -9.81 -14.57 -4.99
N TYR A 87 -8.91 -14.13 -5.86
CA TYR A 87 -7.46 -14.29 -5.74
C TYR A 87 -6.79 -12.93 -5.65
N TRP A 88 -5.75 -12.86 -4.82
CA TRP A 88 -4.95 -11.65 -4.69
C TRP A 88 -3.90 -11.59 -5.80
N THR A 89 -3.85 -10.45 -6.49
CA THR A 89 -2.72 -10.09 -7.37
C THR A 89 -1.87 -9.06 -6.64
N PRO A 90 -0.61 -9.39 -6.31
CA PRO A 90 0.26 -8.43 -5.63
C PRO A 90 0.50 -7.17 -6.45
N GLY A 91 0.69 -6.05 -5.76
CA GLY A 91 1.22 -4.86 -6.40
C GLY A 91 2.71 -5.01 -6.71
N TYR A 92 3.24 -4.12 -7.53
CA TYR A 92 4.65 -4.15 -7.88
C TYR A 92 5.15 -2.77 -8.31
N TRP A 93 6.45 -2.58 -8.19
CA TRP A 93 7.14 -1.41 -8.71
C TRP A 93 7.54 -1.67 -10.15
N GLY A 94 6.99 -0.88 -11.08
CA GLY A 94 7.31 -0.96 -12.51
C GLY A 94 8.13 0.25 -12.93
N TYR A 95 9.06 0.04 -13.87
CA TYR A 95 9.87 1.10 -14.43
C TYR A 95 9.19 1.70 -15.66
N GLY A 96 9.10 3.02 -15.70
CA GLY A 96 8.56 3.75 -16.84
C GLY A 96 8.61 5.25 -16.57
N ASN A 97 8.56 6.05 -17.64
CA ASN A 97 8.59 7.52 -17.53
C ASN A 97 9.77 8.05 -16.70
N GLY A 98 10.92 7.39 -16.80
CA GLY A 98 12.13 7.82 -16.13
C GLY A 98 12.24 7.42 -14.66
N GLY A 99 11.38 6.57 -14.14
CA GLY A 99 11.42 6.15 -12.74
C GLY A 99 10.57 4.93 -12.44
N TYR A 100 10.50 4.59 -11.17
CA TYR A 100 9.72 3.46 -10.67
C TYR A 100 8.39 3.96 -10.14
N GLY A 101 7.30 3.36 -10.61
CA GLY A 101 5.93 3.66 -10.18
C GLY A 101 5.28 2.46 -9.54
N TRP A 102 4.46 2.69 -8.53
CA TRP A 102 3.74 1.63 -7.86
C TRP A 102 2.46 1.27 -8.62
N ASN A 103 2.30 0.00 -8.90
CA ASN A 103 1.08 -0.59 -9.45
C ASN A 103 0.40 -1.35 -8.34
N GLY A 104 -0.77 -0.90 -7.90
CA GLY A 104 -1.46 -1.47 -6.74
C GLY A 104 -1.95 -2.88 -6.96
N GLY A 105 -1.93 -3.69 -5.90
CA GLY A 105 -2.53 -5.01 -5.91
C GLY A 105 -4.06 -4.94 -5.96
N TYR A 106 -4.68 -6.06 -6.33
CA TYR A 106 -6.13 -6.13 -6.44
C TYR A 106 -6.65 -7.56 -6.26
N TRP A 107 -7.93 -7.67 -5.93
CA TRP A 107 -8.64 -8.95 -5.91
C TRP A 107 -9.33 -9.18 -7.25
N GLY A 108 -9.29 -10.42 -7.73
CA GLY A 108 -9.92 -10.78 -8.98
C GLY A 108 -10.21 -12.28 -9.07
N SER A 109 -10.87 -12.69 -10.13
CA SER A 109 -11.22 -14.09 -10.37
C SER A 109 -10.01 -14.97 -10.72
N SER A 110 -8.89 -14.36 -11.02
CA SER A 110 -7.62 -15.03 -11.26
C SER A 110 -6.48 -14.10 -10.87
N VAL A 111 -5.28 -14.65 -10.69
CA VAL A 111 -4.09 -13.85 -10.43
C VAL A 111 -3.65 -13.21 -11.74
N GLY A 112 -3.57 -11.89 -11.75
CA GLY A 112 -3.13 -11.11 -12.89
C GLY A 112 -1.62 -10.87 -12.90
N PHE A 113 -1.20 -9.91 -13.72
CA PHE A 113 0.21 -9.55 -13.86
C PHE A 113 0.71 -8.80 -12.62
N TYR A 114 1.87 -9.19 -12.11
CA TYR A 114 2.52 -8.54 -10.97
C TYR A 114 4.00 -8.28 -11.21
N GLY A 115 4.33 -7.76 -12.39
CA GLY A 115 5.64 -7.22 -12.71
C GLY A 115 6.76 -8.22 -12.95
N GLY A 116 6.47 -9.50 -13.01
CA GLY A 116 7.51 -10.53 -13.09
C GLY A 116 8.31 -10.69 -11.79
N VAL A 117 7.83 -10.14 -10.69
CA VAL A 117 8.52 -10.18 -9.39
C VAL A 117 8.30 -11.53 -8.73
N ASN A 118 9.38 -12.15 -8.28
CA ASN A 118 9.29 -13.37 -7.48
C ASN A 118 9.09 -13.03 -6.01
N TYR A 119 7.84 -13.05 -5.56
CA TYR A 119 7.51 -12.83 -4.15
C TYR A 119 7.62 -14.11 -3.31
N GLY A 120 7.87 -15.28 -3.93
CA GLY A 120 7.83 -16.56 -3.23
C GLY A 120 6.42 -16.98 -2.84
N TYR A 121 6.30 -18.10 -2.15
CA TYR A 121 5.04 -18.55 -1.53
C TYR A 121 3.85 -18.59 -2.49
N GLY A 122 4.05 -19.10 -3.70
CA GLY A 122 3.01 -19.17 -4.71
C GLY A 122 3.00 -18.01 -5.71
N TYR A 123 3.80 -17.00 -5.49
CA TYR A 123 3.95 -15.87 -6.41
C TYR A 123 5.35 -15.88 -7.02
N SER A 124 5.52 -16.69 -8.05
CA SER A 124 6.82 -16.95 -8.66
C SER A 124 7.18 -16.02 -9.83
N GLY A 125 6.50 -14.91 -9.95
CA GLY A 125 6.85 -13.90 -10.95
C GLY A 125 6.17 -14.06 -12.30
N SER A 126 5.35 -15.06 -12.47
CA SER A 126 4.76 -15.42 -13.76
C SER A 126 3.31 -14.96 -13.95
N GLY A 127 2.83 -14.05 -13.16
CA GLY A 127 1.51 -13.49 -13.38
C GLY A 127 1.36 -12.92 -14.81
N PHE A 128 0.15 -12.81 -15.32
CA PHE A 128 -0.12 -12.29 -16.67
C PHE A 128 -1.19 -11.22 -16.69
#